data_018b13b2f5be792fbebc69297e4fdfe1
#
_entry.id   018b13b2f5be792fbebc69297e4fdfe1
#
_cell.length_a   1.000
_cell.length_b   1.000
_cell.length_c   1.000
_cell.angle_alpha   90.00
_cell.angle_beta   90.00
_cell.angle_gamma   90.00
#
_symmetry.space_group_name_H-M   'P 1'
#
loop_
_entity.id
_entity.type
_entity.pdbx_description
1 polymer ?
#
loop_
_entity_poly.entity_id
_entity_poly.type
_entity_poly.pdbx_seq_one_letter_code
_entity_poly.pdbx_strand_id
1 'polypeptide(L)'
;MRTSIPAGPPCRLSVKNTSRLLLLRLLFLLCLTAALLTAGACTRKAEPLSETRFQLNTFVTITLYDTPDKAILEGAFALVKEYEGVFSKTIETSEVYRINHRKPGEDTFTLSDDTAALLREAREYAEKTDGAYDITIEPVSTLWNFSENPGEVPPEEEIREAVSRVDYRNISLSGNTLTFLADDVTIDLGSIAKGYIADRVKDYLVNAGVKSAIINLGGNVLCVGDKEGNPFRIGLQKPFSDHSDTFGSLEIRDMSVVTSGVYERNFIKDGRNYHHILDPKTGYPCESGLVAVTIVSPRSVDGDALSTSCFLLGPEKGIALLDSMEGIYGYFVTEDYDVLFSEGAEALVKDMEGAS
;
A
#
# COMPACT_ATOMS: atom_id res chain seq x y z
N MET A 1 100.59 -49.83 -33.10
CA MET A 1 99.78 -48.79 -33.73
C MET A 1 98.58 -48.51 -32.84
N ARG A 2 98.60 -47.37 -32.20
CA ARG A 2 97.51 -46.91 -31.31
C ARG A 2 96.73 -45.82 -32.07
N THR A 3 95.48 -46.10 -32.35
CA THR A 3 94.59 -45.11 -32.95
C THR A 3 93.77 -44.44 -31.84
N SER A 4 93.93 -43.11 -31.65
CA SER A 4 93.22 -42.26 -30.74
C SER A 4 91.89 -41.85 -31.33
N ILE A 5 90.82 -41.99 -30.53
CA ILE A 5 89.49 -41.49 -30.84
C ILE A 5 89.34 -40.09 -30.25
N PRO A 6 88.83 -39.05 -30.99
CA PRO A 6 88.60 -37.73 -30.46
C PRO A 6 87.29 -37.65 -29.66
N ALA A 7 87.36 -36.92 -28.54
CA ALA A 7 86.22 -36.61 -27.67
C ALA A 7 85.32 -35.49 -28.26
N GLY A 8 84.04 -35.74 -28.31
CA GLY A 8 83.07 -34.77 -28.77
C GLY A 8 82.74 -33.68 -27.69
N PRO A 9 82.22 -32.51 -28.04
CA PRO A 9 82.02 -31.41 -27.15
C PRO A 9 80.80 -31.60 -26.18
N PRO A 10 80.82 -31.04 -24.98
CA PRO A 10 79.74 -31.18 -23.99
C PRO A 10 78.50 -30.40 -24.41
N CYS A 11 77.34 -31.07 -24.31
CA CYS A 11 76.04 -30.50 -24.53
C CYS A 11 75.67 -29.52 -23.39
N ARG A 12 75.71 -28.20 -23.68
CA ARG A 12 75.22 -27.16 -22.75
C ARG A 12 73.70 -27.08 -22.83
N LEU A 13 72.99 -27.70 -21.91
CA LEU A 13 71.57 -27.50 -21.73
C LEU A 13 71.33 -26.02 -21.27
N SER A 14 70.55 -25.30 -22.08
CA SER A 14 70.25 -23.88 -21.87
C SER A 14 69.33 -23.66 -20.65
N VAL A 15 69.89 -23.19 -19.55
CA VAL A 15 69.20 -22.88 -18.28
C VAL A 15 68.21 -21.70 -18.44
N LYS A 16 68.22 -21.00 -19.59
CA LYS A 16 67.38 -19.83 -19.84
C LYS A 16 65.92 -20.17 -20.13
N ASN A 17 65.56 -21.38 -20.56
CA ASN A 17 64.18 -21.75 -20.89
C ASN A 17 63.38 -22.24 -19.67
N THR A 18 64.03 -22.81 -18.67
CA THR A 18 63.34 -23.33 -17.45
C THR A 18 62.82 -22.22 -16.56
N SER A 19 63.55 -21.09 -16.43
CA SER A 19 63.10 -19.94 -15.64
C SER A 19 61.91 -19.19 -16.25
N ARG A 20 61.87 -19.09 -17.60
CA ARG A 20 60.70 -18.51 -18.30
C ARG A 20 59.45 -19.36 -18.17
N LEU A 21 59.61 -20.71 -18.25
CA LEU A 21 58.52 -21.65 -18.05
C LEU A 21 57.95 -21.62 -16.63
N LEU A 22 58.84 -21.46 -15.65
CA LEU A 22 58.46 -21.33 -14.23
C LEU A 22 57.70 -20.02 -13.96
N LEU A 23 58.15 -18.89 -14.54
CA LEU A 23 57.48 -17.58 -14.42
C LEU A 23 56.08 -17.60 -15.07
N LEU A 24 55.93 -18.21 -16.22
CA LEU A 24 54.64 -18.38 -16.91
C LEU A 24 53.66 -19.25 -16.09
N ARG A 25 54.18 -20.33 -15.48
CA ARG A 25 53.34 -21.19 -14.59
C ARG A 25 52.90 -20.44 -13.32
N LEU A 26 53.78 -19.64 -12.72
CA LEU A 26 53.45 -18.81 -11.56
C LEU A 26 52.42 -17.72 -11.90
N LEU A 27 52.57 -17.04 -13.06
CA LEU A 27 51.58 -16.07 -13.53
C LEU A 27 50.22 -16.73 -13.83
N PHE A 28 50.24 -17.92 -14.45
CA PHE A 28 49.01 -18.66 -14.71
C PHE A 28 48.31 -19.12 -13.43
N LEU A 29 49.08 -19.58 -12.42
CA LEU A 29 48.52 -19.90 -11.09
C LEU A 29 47.97 -18.64 -10.38
N LEU A 30 48.67 -17.51 -10.48
CA LEU A 30 48.22 -16.24 -9.89
C LEU A 30 46.93 -15.72 -10.56
N CYS A 31 46.81 -15.82 -11.90
CA CYS A 31 45.60 -15.50 -12.61
C CYS A 31 44.45 -16.46 -12.30
N LEU A 32 44.74 -17.75 -12.12
CA LEU A 32 43.76 -18.78 -11.76
C LEU A 32 43.23 -18.56 -10.32
N THR A 33 44.11 -18.22 -9.36
CA THR A 33 43.70 -17.88 -7.99
C THR A 33 42.94 -16.56 -7.93
N ALA A 34 43.31 -15.54 -8.71
CA ALA A 34 42.55 -14.30 -8.83
C ALA A 34 41.17 -14.55 -9.44
N ALA A 35 41.06 -15.37 -10.48
CA ALA A 35 39.79 -15.76 -11.09
C ALA A 35 38.91 -16.60 -10.15
N LEU A 36 39.51 -17.46 -9.33
CA LEU A 36 38.78 -18.24 -8.30
C LEU A 36 38.31 -17.37 -7.12
N LEU A 37 39.08 -16.33 -6.76
CA LEU A 37 38.69 -15.36 -5.73
C LEU A 37 37.55 -14.43 -6.21
N THR A 38 37.49 -14.11 -7.52
CA THR A 38 36.38 -13.34 -8.10
C THR A 38 35.14 -14.19 -8.38
N ALA A 39 35.27 -15.49 -8.65
CA ALA A 39 34.15 -16.41 -8.83
C ALA A 39 33.47 -16.82 -7.52
N GLY A 40 34.15 -16.64 -6.38
CA GLY A 40 33.62 -16.94 -5.03
C GLY A 40 32.85 -15.81 -4.37
N ALA A 41 32.74 -14.64 -5.00
CA ALA A 41 31.82 -13.59 -4.59
C ALA A 41 30.39 -13.93 -5.08
N CYS A 42 29.85 -15.10 -4.71
CA CYS A 42 28.40 -15.25 -4.58
C CYS A 42 27.98 -14.18 -3.59
N THR A 43 27.43 -13.08 -4.08
CA THR A 43 26.71 -12.11 -3.25
C THR A 43 25.63 -12.93 -2.54
N ARG A 44 25.87 -13.21 -1.26
CA ARG A 44 24.86 -13.78 -0.38
C ARG A 44 23.71 -12.80 -0.49
N LYS A 45 22.56 -13.21 -1.06
CA LYS A 45 21.38 -12.38 -1.13
C LYS A 45 21.13 -11.88 0.27
N ALA A 46 21.14 -10.57 0.46
CA ALA A 46 20.78 -10.01 1.75
C ALA A 46 19.33 -10.41 2.03
N GLU A 47 19.07 -10.92 3.22
CA GLU A 47 17.69 -11.17 3.62
C GLU A 47 16.94 -9.83 3.65
N PRO A 48 15.66 -9.80 3.23
CA PRO A 48 14.86 -8.59 3.29
C PRO A 48 14.83 -8.04 4.72
N LEU A 49 14.98 -6.72 4.86
CA LEU A 49 14.81 -6.04 6.13
C LEU A 49 13.33 -5.72 6.31
N SER A 50 12.68 -6.37 7.26
CA SER A 50 11.24 -6.22 7.51
C SER A 50 10.98 -5.92 8.98
N GLU A 51 10.07 -4.99 9.24
CA GLU A 51 9.60 -4.68 10.59
C GLU A 51 8.09 -4.40 10.57
N THR A 52 7.43 -4.72 11.68
CA THR A 52 5.99 -4.45 11.89
C THR A 52 5.80 -3.63 13.15
N ARG A 53 5.00 -2.56 13.08
CA ARG A 53 4.61 -1.70 14.21
C ARG A 53 3.11 -1.48 14.24
N PHE A 54 2.56 -1.23 15.42
CA PHE A 54 1.16 -0.81 15.56
C PHE A 54 1.08 0.71 15.42
N GLN A 55 0.53 1.19 14.30
CA GLN A 55 0.32 2.60 13.95
C GLN A 55 -0.98 2.69 13.11
N LEU A 56 -1.57 3.86 12.97
CA LEU A 56 -2.80 4.06 12.20
C LEU A 56 -3.97 3.15 12.65
N ASN A 57 -3.97 2.78 13.93
CA ASN A 57 -4.91 1.81 14.52
C ASN A 57 -4.92 0.44 13.80
N THR A 58 -3.73 0.00 13.28
CA THR A 58 -3.53 -1.27 12.59
C THR A 58 -2.07 -1.73 12.67
N PHE A 59 -1.77 -2.90 12.10
CA PHE A 59 -0.39 -3.34 11.91
C PHE A 59 0.19 -2.77 10.62
N VAL A 60 1.24 -1.99 10.75
CA VAL A 60 2.03 -1.42 9.64
C VAL A 60 3.28 -2.27 9.47
N THR A 61 3.47 -2.85 8.29
CA THR A 61 4.67 -3.63 7.94
C THR A 61 5.37 -2.98 6.74
N ILE A 62 6.66 -2.70 6.89
CA ILE A 62 7.50 -2.21 5.80
C ILE A 62 8.64 -3.19 5.59
N THR A 63 8.83 -3.63 4.34
CA THR A 63 9.86 -4.59 3.94
C THR A 63 10.72 -3.99 2.83
N LEU A 64 12.02 -3.86 3.08
CA LEU A 64 13.04 -3.43 2.11
C LEU A 64 13.76 -4.67 1.56
N TYR A 65 13.79 -4.84 0.22
CA TYR A 65 14.37 -6.03 -0.40
C TYR A 65 15.79 -5.82 -0.91
N ASP A 66 16.18 -4.57 -1.17
CA ASP A 66 17.46 -4.22 -1.82
C ASP A 66 18.44 -3.48 -0.91
N THR A 67 18.05 -3.17 0.32
CA THR A 67 18.91 -2.51 1.31
C THR A 67 18.67 -3.04 2.73
N PRO A 68 19.73 -3.28 3.53
CA PRO A 68 19.62 -3.62 4.94
C PRO A 68 19.69 -2.37 5.86
N ASP A 69 19.50 -1.16 5.32
CA ASP A 69 19.66 0.08 6.08
C ASP A 69 18.48 0.32 7.04
N LYS A 70 18.73 0.08 8.33
CA LYS A 70 17.74 0.31 9.39
C LYS A 70 17.36 1.77 9.55
N ALA A 71 18.24 2.73 9.21
CA ALA A 71 17.91 4.14 9.37
C ALA A 71 16.85 4.58 8.37
N ILE A 72 16.89 4.03 7.16
CA ILE A 72 15.83 4.25 6.15
C ILE A 72 14.49 3.67 6.64
N LEU A 73 14.50 2.45 7.19
CA LEU A 73 13.30 1.82 7.72
C LEU A 73 12.72 2.60 8.91
N GLU A 74 13.55 3.04 9.85
CA GLU A 74 13.16 3.90 10.97
C GLU A 74 12.54 5.23 10.49
N GLY A 75 13.13 5.87 9.48
CA GLY A 75 12.61 7.08 8.87
C GLY A 75 11.24 6.89 8.24
N ALA A 76 11.01 5.75 7.58
CA ALA A 76 9.71 5.41 7.02
C ALA A 76 8.62 5.27 8.10
N PHE A 77 8.90 4.58 9.21
CA PHE A 77 7.97 4.48 10.34
C PHE A 77 7.76 5.82 11.06
N ALA A 78 8.80 6.66 11.15
CA ALA A 78 8.67 8.00 11.73
C ALA A 78 7.72 8.86 10.88
N LEU A 79 7.80 8.76 9.55
CA LEU A 79 6.92 9.46 8.64
C LEU A 79 5.46 8.98 8.75
N VAL A 80 5.21 7.66 8.86
CA VAL A 80 3.86 7.13 9.13
C VAL A 80 3.29 7.74 10.41
N LYS A 81 4.10 7.80 11.50
CA LYS A 81 3.67 8.37 12.77
C LYS A 81 3.40 9.87 12.68
N GLU A 82 4.19 10.61 11.90
CA GLU A 82 4.00 12.03 11.67
C GLU A 82 2.63 12.29 11.02
N TYR A 83 2.31 11.57 9.93
CA TYR A 83 1.01 11.72 9.26
C TYR A 83 -0.17 11.21 10.09
N GLU A 84 -0.01 10.19 10.92
CA GLU A 84 -1.02 9.81 11.91
C GLU A 84 -1.33 10.99 12.83
N GLY A 85 -0.30 11.71 13.29
CA GLY A 85 -0.42 12.93 14.09
C GLY A 85 -1.05 14.12 13.35
N VAL A 86 -1.13 14.09 12.02
CA VAL A 86 -1.78 15.13 11.21
C VAL A 86 -3.23 14.76 10.88
N PHE A 87 -3.49 13.54 10.42
CA PHE A 87 -4.77 13.14 9.84
C PHE A 87 -5.74 12.45 10.80
N SER A 88 -5.31 12.11 12.02
CA SER A 88 -6.17 11.42 12.99
C SER A 88 -7.31 12.32 13.46
N LYS A 89 -8.54 11.79 13.45
CA LYS A 89 -9.69 12.45 14.09
C LYS A 89 -9.76 12.26 15.61
N THR A 90 -8.88 11.41 16.19
CA THR A 90 -8.90 11.05 17.62
C THR A 90 -7.69 11.57 18.41
N ILE A 91 -6.58 11.95 17.75
CA ILE A 91 -5.42 12.54 18.39
C ILE A 91 -5.63 14.04 18.57
N GLU A 92 -5.79 14.52 19.79
CA GLU A 92 -6.14 15.92 20.12
C GLU A 92 -5.22 16.97 19.49
N THR A 93 -3.95 16.63 19.26
CA THR A 93 -2.96 17.54 18.66
C THR A 93 -2.99 17.55 17.14
N SER A 94 -3.74 16.63 16.48
CA SER A 94 -3.83 16.55 15.05
C SER A 94 -4.56 17.72 14.43
N GLU A 95 -4.30 17.97 13.15
CA GLU A 95 -4.98 19.03 12.40
C GLU A 95 -6.46 18.70 12.21
N VAL A 96 -6.79 17.46 11.86
CA VAL A 96 -8.17 17.01 11.65
C VAL A 96 -8.98 17.04 12.94
N TYR A 97 -8.40 16.60 14.08
CA TYR A 97 -9.08 16.70 15.37
C TYR A 97 -9.45 18.15 15.70
N ARG A 98 -8.49 19.10 15.57
CA ARG A 98 -8.73 20.53 15.86
C ARG A 98 -9.80 21.14 14.96
N ILE A 99 -9.85 20.75 13.69
CA ILE A 99 -10.87 21.17 12.74
C ILE A 99 -12.25 20.65 13.17
N ASN A 100 -12.33 19.37 13.52
CA ASN A 100 -13.59 18.75 13.96
C ASN A 100 -14.10 19.27 15.31
N HIS A 101 -13.20 19.74 16.20
CA HIS A 101 -13.53 20.30 17.52
C HIS A 101 -13.43 21.82 17.54
N ARG A 102 -13.70 22.48 16.39
CA ARG A 102 -13.72 23.93 16.26
C ARG A 102 -14.77 24.58 17.14
N LYS A 103 -14.54 25.81 17.50
CA LYS A 103 -15.54 26.61 18.26
C LYS A 103 -16.68 27.06 17.34
N PRO A 104 -17.90 27.25 17.87
CA PRO A 104 -18.97 27.86 17.10
C PRO A 104 -18.54 29.20 16.48
N GLY A 105 -18.76 29.38 15.17
CA GLY A 105 -18.35 30.53 14.40
C GLY A 105 -16.89 30.57 13.96
N GLU A 106 -16.13 29.49 14.19
CA GLU A 106 -14.77 29.29 13.65
C GLU A 106 -14.83 28.44 12.40
N ASP A 107 -15.16 29.03 11.24
CA ASP A 107 -15.53 28.32 10.04
C ASP A 107 -14.37 28.18 9.05
N THR A 108 -13.23 28.87 9.27
CA THR A 108 -12.15 28.98 8.32
C THR A 108 -10.81 28.59 8.95
N PHE A 109 -10.06 27.69 8.27
CA PHE A 109 -8.78 27.17 8.73
C PHE A 109 -7.74 27.25 7.62
N THR A 110 -6.51 27.61 7.99
CA THR A 110 -5.34 27.43 7.13
C THR A 110 -4.74 26.06 7.41
N LEU A 111 -4.73 25.21 6.42
CA LEU A 111 -4.26 23.83 6.48
C LEU A 111 -2.78 23.71 6.14
N SER A 112 -2.15 22.64 6.59
CA SER A 112 -0.89 22.16 6.03
C SER A 112 -1.06 21.81 4.55
N ASP A 113 0.04 21.83 3.80
CA ASP A 113 0.03 21.50 2.37
C ASP A 113 -0.51 20.07 2.14
N ASP A 114 -0.12 19.11 2.99
CA ASP A 114 -0.55 17.71 2.90
C ASP A 114 -2.03 17.53 3.19
N THR A 115 -2.56 18.17 4.23
CA THR A 115 -4.01 18.13 4.53
C THR A 115 -4.82 18.76 3.41
N ALA A 116 -4.38 19.91 2.89
CA ALA A 116 -5.05 20.57 1.77
C ALA A 116 -5.03 19.73 0.49
N ALA A 117 -3.91 19.03 0.22
CA ALA A 117 -3.79 18.11 -0.92
C ALA A 117 -4.76 16.93 -0.76
N LEU A 118 -4.77 16.29 0.41
CA LEU A 118 -5.62 15.13 0.68
C LEU A 118 -7.11 15.49 0.64
N LEU A 119 -7.52 16.63 1.19
CA LEU A 119 -8.92 17.10 1.12
C LEU A 119 -9.35 17.42 -0.31
N ARG A 120 -8.44 17.92 -1.15
CA ARG A 120 -8.71 18.18 -2.56
C ARG A 120 -8.98 16.89 -3.32
N GLU A 121 -8.15 15.88 -3.11
CA GLU A 121 -8.34 14.55 -3.70
C GLU A 121 -9.64 13.90 -3.21
N ALA A 122 -9.90 13.94 -1.90
CA ALA A 122 -11.14 13.40 -1.32
C ALA A 122 -12.39 14.06 -1.91
N ARG A 123 -12.36 15.37 -2.12
CA ARG A 123 -13.44 16.11 -2.76
C ARG A 123 -13.65 15.69 -4.22
N GLU A 124 -12.57 15.48 -4.98
CA GLU A 124 -12.68 14.99 -6.35
C GLU A 124 -13.39 13.63 -6.43
N TYR A 125 -13.13 12.72 -5.48
CA TYR A 125 -13.84 11.45 -5.40
C TYR A 125 -15.29 11.62 -4.97
N ALA A 126 -15.60 12.53 -4.06
CA ALA A 126 -16.97 12.86 -3.71
C ALA A 126 -17.76 13.39 -4.92
N GLU A 127 -17.16 14.28 -5.71
CA GLU A 127 -17.76 14.80 -6.95
C GLU A 127 -17.94 13.70 -8.01
N LYS A 128 -16.93 12.85 -8.25
CA LYS A 128 -16.99 11.73 -9.22
C LYS A 128 -18.06 10.69 -8.88
N THR A 129 -18.39 10.53 -7.62
CA THR A 129 -19.34 9.52 -7.12
C THR A 129 -20.73 10.10 -6.77
N ASP A 130 -20.95 11.39 -7.07
CA ASP A 130 -22.19 12.11 -6.70
C ASP A 130 -22.52 11.95 -5.20
N GLY A 131 -21.48 12.08 -4.35
CA GLY A 131 -21.60 11.99 -2.90
C GLY A 131 -21.83 10.59 -2.35
N ALA A 132 -21.65 9.53 -3.14
CA ALA A 132 -21.60 8.18 -2.59
C ALA A 132 -20.33 8.00 -1.69
N TYR A 133 -19.23 8.56 -2.10
CA TYR A 133 -18.05 8.74 -1.27
C TYR A 133 -18.09 10.13 -0.66
N ASP A 134 -18.03 10.24 0.67
CA ASP A 134 -18.12 11.54 1.37
C ASP A 134 -17.31 11.52 2.67
N ILE A 135 -16.28 12.35 2.75
CA ILE A 135 -15.45 12.46 3.96
C ILE A 135 -16.15 13.21 5.10
N THR A 136 -17.29 13.88 4.85
CA THR A 136 -18.09 14.47 5.92
C THR A 136 -18.93 13.43 6.68
N ILE A 137 -18.73 12.13 6.40
CA ILE A 137 -19.34 10.98 7.08
C ILE A 137 -18.96 10.87 8.58
N GLU A 138 -18.07 11.72 9.08
CA GLU A 138 -17.53 11.64 10.43
C GLU A 138 -18.59 11.50 11.53
N PRO A 139 -19.71 12.26 11.55
CA PRO A 139 -20.73 12.12 12.60
C PRO A 139 -21.33 10.71 12.65
N VAL A 140 -21.50 10.10 11.48
CA VAL A 140 -22.03 8.74 11.36
C VAL A 140 -20.97 7.71 11.77
N SER A 141 -19.73 7.84 11.29
CA SER A 141 -18.65 6.91 11.62
C SER A 141 -18.29 6.93 13.10
N THR A 142 -18.39 8.09 13.76
CA THR A 142 -18.18 8.24 15.19
C THR A 142 -19.34 7.65 16.00
N LEU A 143 -20.58 7.82 15.54
CA LEU A 143 -21.76 7.21 16.18
C LEU A 143 -21.69 5.68 16.17
N TRP A 144 -21.32 5.06 15.06
CA TRP A 144 -21.17 3.61 14.97
C TRP A 144 -19.92 3.09 15.70
N ASN A 145 -18.84 3.82 15.70
CA ASN A 145 -17.57 3.51 16.37
C ASN A 145 -17.13 2.03 16.28
N PHE A 146 -17.08 1.46 15.10
CA PHE A 146 -16.76 0.04 14.86
C PHE A 146 -15.45 -0.45 15.48
N SER A 147 -14.56 0.44 15.88
CA SER A 147 -13.30 0.09 16.56
C SER A 147 -13.51 -0.34 18.02
N GLU A 148 -14.52 0.21 18.70
CA GLU A 148 -14.77 0.00 20.13
C GLU A 148 -16.21 -0.46 20.44
N ASN A 149 -17.06 -0.53 19.40
CA ASN A 149 -18.48 -0.89 19.54
C ASN A 149 -18.63 -2.33 20.05
N PRO A 150 -19.35 -2.53 21.15
CA PRO A 150 -19.59 -3.87 21.70
C PRO A 150 -20.61 -4.72 20.91
N GLY A 151 -21.03 -4.31 19.74
CA GLY A 151 -22.04 -4.95 18.90
C GLY A 151 -23.43 -4.31 19.04
N GLU A 152 -23.49 -3.00 19.27
CA GLU A 152 -24.75 -2.26 19.39
C GLU A 152 -25.04 -1.44 18.11
N VAL A 153 -26.30 -1.49 17.68
CA VAL A 153 -26.81 -0.65 16.61
C VAL A 153 -27.30 0.66 17.22
N PRO A 154 -26.79 1.81 16.76
CA PRO A 154 -27.25 3.12 17.27
C PRO A 154 -28.75 3.33 17.04
N PRO A 155 -29.43 4.14 17.88
CA PRO A 155 -30.83 4.49 17.69
C PRO A 155 -31.07 5.17 16.33
N GLU A 156 -32.16 4.81 15.65
CA GLU A 156 -32.49 5.37 14.32
C GLU A 156 -32.54 6.90 14.30
N GLU A 157 -33.03 7.53 15.37
CA GLU A 157 -33.09 8.99 15.51
C GLU A 157 -31.69 9.62 15.48
N GLU A 158 -30.73 9.00 16.21
CA GLU A 158 -29.34 9.49 16.26
C GLU A 158 -28.64 9.29 14.90
N ILE A 159 -28.91 8.18 14.21
CA ILE A 159 -28.39 7.95 12.85
C ILE A 159 -28.91 9.02 11.89
N ARG A 160 -30.23 9.30 11.93
CA ARG A 160 -30.84 10.32 11.07
C ARG A 160 -30.29 11.73 11.34
N GLU A 161 -30.10 12.07 12.62
CA GLU A 161 -29.45 13.31 13.02
C GLU A 161 -28.01 13.39 12.48
N ALA A 162 -27.21 12.34 12.64
CA ALA A 162 -25.84 12.28 12.14
C ALA A 162 -25.78 12.43 10.59
N VAL A 163 -26.65 11.74 9.85
CA VAL A 163 -26.76 11.83 8.40
C VAL A 163 -27.10 13.24 7.93
N SER A 164 -27.92 13.98 8.66
CA SER A 164 -28.32 15.35 8.28
C SER A 164 -27.13 16.33 8.19
N ARG A 165 -25.96 15.95 8.74
CA ARG A 165 -24.72 16.74 8.73
C ARG A 165 -23.75 16.29 7.60
N VAL A 166 -24.09 15.24 6.85
CA VAL A 166 -23.22 14.66 5.83
C VAL A 166 -23.54 15.26 4.48
N ASP A 167 -22.67 16.11 3.98
CA ASP A 167 -22.70 16.64 2.63
C ASP A 167 -21.35 17.32 2.31
N TYR A 168 -20.56 16.71 1.41
CA TYR A 168 -19.26 17.21 1.00
C TYR A 168 -19.32 18.65 0.40
N ARG A 169 -20.48 19.09 -0.06
CA ARG A 169 -20.69 20.46 -0.57
C ARG A 169 -20.65 21.51 0.52
N ASN A 170 -20.77 21.11 1.78
CA ASN A 170 -20.64 21.99 2.95
C ASN A 170 -19.20 22.31 3.34
N ILE A 171 -18.21 21.80 2.57
CA ILE A 171 -16.81 22.20 2.68
C ILE A 171 -16.33 22.86 1.40
N SER A 172 -15.60 23.97 1.54
CA SER A 172 -14.97 24.69 0.44
C SER A 172 -13.48 24.77 0.66
N LEU A 173 -12.69 24.51 -0.37
CA LEU A 173 -11.23 24.55 -0.33
C LEU A 173 -10.71 25.52 -1.38
N SER A 174 -9.94 26.53 -0.95
CA SER A 174 -9.26 27.48 -1.84
C SER A 174 -7.78 27.59 -1.44
N GLY A 175 -6.89 27.07 -2.28
CA GLY A 175 -5.49 26.85 -1.90
C GLY A 175 -5.41 25.98 -0.65
N ASN A 176 -4.83 26.48 0.43
CA ASN A 176 -4.76 25.81 1.72
C ASN A 176 -5.81 26.29 2.72
N THR A 177 -6.79 27.07 2.27
CA THR A 177 -7.86 27.57 3.14
C THR A 177 -9.09 26.68 3.02
N LEU A 178 -9.42 25.98 4.11
CA LEU A 178 -10.67 25.25 4.28
C LEU A 178 -11.72 26.17 4.89
N THR A 179 -12.92 26.18 4.33
CA THR A 179 -14.07 26.89 4.89
C THR A 179 -15.24 25.92 5.01
N PHE A 180 -15.84 25.83 6.20
CA PHE A 180 -17.09 25.14 6.45
C PHE A 180 -18.25 26.06 6.14
N LEU A 181 -19.22 25.56 5.35
CA LEU A 181 -20.42 26.31 4.96
C LEU A 181 -21.63 26.01 5.86
N ALA A 182 -21.46 25.08 6.81
CA ALA A 182 -22.43 24.74 7.85
C ALA A 182 -21.68 24.42 9.17
N ASP A 183 -22.31 24.72 10.30
CA ASP A 183 -21.66 24.71 11.64
C ASP A 183 -21.26 23.29 12.10
N ASP A 184 -22.08 22.28 11.85
CA ASP A 184 -21.96 20.92 12.43
C ASP A 184 -21.27 19.93 11.50
N VAL A 185 -20.58 20.37 10.45
CA VAL A 185 -19.83 19.51 9.53
C VAL A 185 -18.50 19.11 10.15
N THR A 186 -18.21 17.83 10.17
CA THR A 186 -16.93 17.25 10.59
C THR A 186 -16.42 16.29 9.53
N ILE A 187 -15.11 15.95 9.53
CA ILE A 187 -14.48 15.16 8.49
C ILE A 187 -13.81 13.91 9.06
N ASP A 188 -13.87 12.81 8.28
CA ASP A 188 -13.15 11.56 8.52
C ASP A 188 -12.34 11.19 7.28
N LEU A 189 -11.02 11.10 7.43
CA LEU A 189 -10.10 10.77 6.35
C LEU A 189 -9.71 9.28 6.33
N GLY A 190 -10.36 8.44 7.13
CA GLY A 190 -10.01 7.02 7.28
C GLY A 190 -10.07 6.19 5.99
N SER A 191 -10.85 6.63 5.00
CA SER A 191 -11.03 5.98 3.70
C SER A 191 -10.06 6.45 2.61
N ILE A 192 -9.09 7.32 2.93
CA ILE A 192 -8.13 7.86 1.95
C ILE A 192 -6.74 8.12 2.55
N ALA A 193 -6.65 8.33 3.86
CA ALA A 193 -5.41 8.75 4.50
C ALA A 193 -4.31 7.69 4.44
N LYS A 194 -4.65 6.38 4.55
CA LYS A 194 -3.65 5.31 4.48
C LYS A 194 -3.00 5.27 3.10
N GLY A 195 -3.78 5.42 2.04
CA GLY A 195 -3.29 5.49 0.68
C GLY A 195 -2.33 6.66 0.47
N TYR A 196 -2.71 7.85 0.94
CA TYR A 196 -1.85 9.03 0.88
C TYR A 196 -0.54 8.83 1.65
N ILE A 197 -0.60 8.28 2.87
CA ILE A 197 0.58 7.98 3.69
C ILE A 197 1.48 6.96 2.99
N ALA A 198 0.92 5.92 2.39
CA ALA A 198 1.69 4.93 1.64
C ALA A 198 2.46 5.58 0.47
N ASP A 199 1.83 6.48 -0.28
CA ASP A 199 2.48 7.23 -1.36
C ASP A 199 3.61 8.12 -0.84
N ARG A 200 3.42 8.83 0.29
CA ARG A 200 4.49 9.65 0.91
C ARG A 200 5.65 8.78 1.41
N VAL A 201 5.37 7.61 1.99
CA VAL A 201 6.40 6.65 2.40
C VAL A 201 7.15 6.10 1.19
N LYS A 202 6.45 5.79 0.08
CA LYS A 202 7.08 5.40 -1.20
C LYS A 202 8.04 6.49 -1.68
N ASP A 203 7.59 7.75 -1.72
CA ASP A 203 8.44 8.89 -2.12
C ASP A 203 9.69 9.01 -1.24
N TYR A 204 9.55 8.88 0.07
CA TYR A 204 10.67 8.87 1.01
C TYR A 204 11.66 7.74 0.70
N LEU A 205 11.17 6.50 0.54
CA LEU A 205 12.02 5.33 0.25
C LEU A 205 12.76 5.48 -1.08
N VAL A 206 12.07 5.92 -2.14
CA VAL A 206 12.68 6.15 -3.47
C VAL A 206 13.74 7.24 -3.40
N ASN A 207 13.48 8.35 -2.70
CA ASN A 207 14.45 9.44 -2.50
C ASN A 207 15.66 8.98 -1.67
N ALA A 208 15.49 8.01 -0.76
CA ALA A 208 16.58 7.36 -0.03
C ALA A 208 17.35 6.32 -0.87
N GLY A 209 16.95 6.08 -2.12
CA GLY A 209 17.62 5.17 -3.05
C GLY A 209 17.09 3.73 -3.04
N VAL A 210 16.00 3.44 -2.30
CA VAL A 210 15.33 2.13 -2.29
C VAL A 210 14.64 1.92 -3.64
N LYS A 211 14.83 0.74 -4.23
CA LYS A 211 14.26 0.36 -5.53
C LYS A 211 13.28 -0.81 -5.43
N SER A 212 13.24 -1.47 -4.29
CA SER A 212 12.43 -2.66 -4.08
C SER A 212 11.92 -2.73 -2.64
N ALA A 213 10.63 -2.47 -2.43
CA ALA A 213 10.01 -2.53 -1.12
C ALA A 213 8.52 -2.91 -1.20
N ILE A 214 7.96 -3.37 -0.08
CA ILE A 214 6.53 -3.46 0.18
C ILE A 214 6.21 -2.62 1.41
N ILE A 215 5.21 -1.75 1.27
CA ILE A 215 4.60 -0.95 2.33
C ILE A 215 3.19 -1.52 2.53
N ASN A 216 2.90 -2.04 3.72
CA ASN A 216 1.57 -2.56 4.07
C ASN A 216 1.03 -1.80 5.28
N LEU A 217 -0.01 -1.02 5.07
CA LEU A 217 -0.69 -0.21 6.09
C LEU A 217 -2.06 -0.84 6.44
N GLY A 218 -2.03 -2.05 7.03
CA GLY A 218 -3.26 -2.73 7.44
C GLY A 218 -4.15 -3.11 6.27
N GLY A 219 -3.61 -3.81 5.27
CA GLY A 219 -4.32 -4.24 4.06
C GLY A 219 -4.25 -3.28 2.89
N ASN A 220 -3.85 -2.01 3.10
CA ASN A 220 -3.43 -1.13 2.03
C ASN A 220 -1.97 -1.47 1.70
N VAL A 221 -1.72 -2.13 0.56
CA VAL A 221 -0.40 -2.63 0.15
C VAL A 221 0.11 -1.82 -1.03
N LEU A 222 1.29 -1.21 -0.89
CA LEU A 222 1.98 -0.50 -1.97
C LEU A 222 3.33 -1.16 -2.24
N CYS A 223 3.57 -1.56 -3.48
CA CYS A 223 4.84 -2.09 -3.95
C CYS A 223 5.68 -0.98 -4.57
N VAL A 224 6.95 -0.91 -4.19
CA VAL A 224 7.96 -0.01 -4.79
C VAL A 224 8.79 -0.82 -5.77
N GLY A 225 8.75 -0.45 -7.05
CA GLY A 225 9.51 -1.11 -8.11
C GLY A 225 9.10 -2.58 -8.32
N ASP A 226 10.11 -3.45 -8.31
CA ASP A 226 9.93 -4.89 -8.51
C ASP A 226 10.83 -5.73 -7.58
N LYS A 227 10.64 -7.04 -7.57
CA LYS A 227 11.45 -7.98 -6.79
C LYS A 227 12.53 -8.58 -7.69
N GLU A 228 13.67 -7.87 -7.84
CA GLU A 228 14.83 -8.34 -8.64
C GLU A 228 14.47 -8.68 -10.10
N GLY A 229 13.72 -7.81 -10.75
CA GLY A 229 13.26 -8.00 -12.13
C GLY A 229 11.97 -8.81 -12.26
N ASN A 230 11.44 -9.38 -11.16
CA ASN A 230 10.16 -10.10 -11.15
C ASN A 230 9.05 -9.24 -10.54
N PRO A 231 7.77 -9.45 -10.89
CA PRO A 231 6.67 -8.80 -10.20
C PRO A 231 6.60 -9.24 -8.73
N PHE A 232 6.03 -8.38 -7.89
CA PHE A 232 5.55 -8.80 -6.58
C PHE A 232 4.28 -9.62 -6.75
N ARG A 233 4.12 -10.62 -5.90
CA ARG A 233 2.92 -11.45 -5.85
C ARG A 233 2.15 -11.10 -4.58
N ILE A 234 0.98 -10.48 -4.75
CA ILE A 234 0.10 -10.05 -3.66
C ILE A 234 -1.13 -10.95 -3.64
N GLY A 235 -1.38 -11.59 -2.50
CA GLY A 235 -2.56 -12.44 -2.30
C GLY A 235 -3.84 -11.63 -2.19
N LEU A 236 -4.91 -12.11 -2.81
CA LEU A 236 -6.27 -11.64 -2.60
C LEU A 236 -6.87 -12.44 -1.44
N GLN A 237 -7.09 -11.79 -0.31
CA GLN A 237 -7.60 -12.44 0.91
C GLN A 237 -9.00 -13.02 0.67
N LYS A 238 -9.19 -14.26 1.12
CA LYS A 238 -10.51 -14.88 1.13
C LYS A 238 -11.40 -14.19 2.18
N PRO A 239 -12.62 -13.73 1.82
CA PRO A 239 -13.51 -13.08 2.78
C PRO A 239 -13.83 -13.96 3.99
N PHE A 240 -13.88 -13.35 5.18
CA PHE A 240 -14.20 -14.00 6.45
C PHE A 240 -13.30 -15.17 6.86
N SER A 241 -12.11 -15.31 6.23
CA SER A 241 -11.12 -16.32 6.58
C SER A 241 -9.90 -15.72 7.29
N ASP A 242 -8.96 -16.57 7.68
CA ASP A 242 -7.69 -16.10 8.23
C ASP A 242 -6.93 -15.25 7.20
N HIS A 243 -6.20 -14.23 7.65
CA HIS A 243 -5.47 -13.30 6.76
C HIS A 243 -4.46 -13.97 5.82
N SER A 244 -4.07 -15.23 6.09
CA SER A 244 -3.19 -16.03 5.23
C SER A 244 -3.92 -16.74 4.10
N ASP A 245 -5.24 -16.88 4.19
CA ASP A 245 -6.03 -17.61 3.20
C ASP A 245 -6.37 -16.68 2.04
N THR A 246 -6.00 -17.09 0.84
CA THR A 246 -6.21 -16.33 -0.38
C THR A 246 -7.00 -17.14 -1.40
N PHE A 247 -7.87 -16.48 -2.17
CA PHE A 247 -8.58 -17.09 -3.28
C PHE A 247 -7.90 -16.84 -4.64
N GLY A 248 -6.82 -16.07 -4.64
CA GLY A 248 -6.02 -15.74 -5.81
C GLY A 248 -4.84 -14.86 -5.45
N SER A 249 -4.06 -14.50 -6.46
CA SER A 249 -2.97 -13.55 -6.30
C SER A 249 -2.82 -12.66 -7.53
N LEU A 250 -2.24 -11.48 -7.33
CA LEU A 250 -1.92 -10.50 -8.35
C LEU A 250 -0.42 -10.42 -8.57
N GLU A 251 0.03 -10.35 -9.81
CA GLU A 251 1.41 -10.02 -10.17
C GLU A 251 1.51 -8.57 -10.58
N ILE A 252 2.13 -7.74 -9.74
CA ILE A 252 2.21 -6.29 -9.91
C ILE A 252 3.63 -5.77 -9.80
N ARG A 253 3.89 -4.60 -10.40
CA ARG A 253 5.14 -3.84 -10.30
C ARG A 253 4.81 -2.38 -10.05
N ASP A 254 5.43 -1.79 -9.04
CA ASP A 254 5.31 -0.37 -8.69
C ASP A 254 3.86 0.15 -8.57
N MET A 255 2.97 -0.70 -8.08
CA MET A 255 1.54 -0.43 -7.93
C MET A 255 1.06 -0.71 -6.51
N SER A 256 -0.10 -0.18 -6.19
CA SER A 256 -0.84 -0.41 -4.96
C SER A 256 -1.94 -1.46 -5.15
N VAL A 257 -2.23 -2.22 -4.10
CA VAL A 257 -3.39 -3.13 -3.97
C VAL A 257 -4.09 -2.77 -2.68
N VAL A 258 -5.31 -2.25 -2.78
CA VAL A 258 -6.11 -1.83 -1.62
C VAL A 258 -7.45 -2.52 -1.64
N THR A 259 -7.85 -3.10 -0.51
CA THR A 259 -9.12 -3.79 -0.36
C THR A 259 -9.98 -3.10 0.69
N SER A 260 -11.24 -2.86 0.36
CA SER A 260 -12.32 -2.53 1.30
C SER A 260 -13.25 -3.74 1.41
N GLY A 261 -13.40 -4.30 2.61
CA GLY A 261 -14.19 -5.51 2.84
C GLY A 261 -15.05 -5.42 4.09
N VAL A 262 -16.24 -6.06 4.05
CA VAL A 262 -17.22 -6.06 5.13
C VAL A 262 -16.79 -6.86 6.37
N TYR A 263 -15.68 -7.59 6.27
CA TYR A 263 -15.12 -8.45 7.34
C TYR A 263 -13.98 -7.77 8.10
N GLU A 264 -13.52 -6.59 7.70
CA GLU A 264 -12.39 -5.89 8.32
C GLU A 264 -12.74 -5.36 9.73
N ARG A 265 -13.83 -4.61 9.82
CA ARG A 265 -14.37 -4.06 11.06
C ARG A 265 -15.87 -4.22 11.04
N ASN A 266 -16.36 -5.22 11.77
CA ASN A 266 -17.77 -5.60 11.75
C ASN A 266 -18.18 -6.29 13.06
N PHE A 267 -19.47 -6.38 13.25
CA PHE A 267 -20.09 -7.25 14.24
C PHE A 267 -21.38 -7.88 13.69
N ILE A 268 -21.77 -9.01 14.24
CA ILE A 268 -23.00 -9.69 13.87
C ILE A 268 -24.03 -9.50 14.98
N LYS A 269 -25.23 -8.99 14.63
CA LYS A 269 -26.37 -8.88 15.53
C LYS A 269 -27.63 -9.38 14.84
N ASP A 270 -28.36 -10.26 15.50
CA ASP A 270 -29.61 -10.87 14.99
C ASP A 270 -29.45 -11.51 13.58
N GLY A 271 -28.26 -12.09 13.32
CA GLY A 271 -27.93 -12.72 12.03
C GLY A 271 -27.54 -11.77 10.91
N ARG A 272 -27.54 -10.46 11.13
CA ARG A 272 -27.10 -9.43 10.18
C ARG A 272 -25.68 -8.99 10.49
N ASN A 273 -24.86 -8.85 9.44
CA ASN A 273 -23.51 -8.27 9.52
C ASN A 273 -23.60 -6.75 9.45
N TYR A 274 -23.09 -6.07 10.46
CA TYR A 274 -22.91 -4.61 10.48
C TYR A 274 -21.43 -4.32 10.34
N HIS A 275 -21.07 -3.48 9.36
CA HIS A 275 -19.68 -3.20 9.00
C HIS A 275 -19.43 -1.70 8.81
N HIS A 276 -18.17 -1.31 8.82
CA HIS A 276 -17.70 0.07 8.86
C HIS A 276 -17.84 0.86 7.53
N ILE A 277 -18.20 0.22 6.42
CA ILE A 277 -18.41 0.91 5.15
C ILE A 277 -19.85 1.43 5.16
N LEU A 278 -20.00 2.69 5.53
CA LEU A 278 -21.28 3.35 5.79
C LEU A 278 -21.78 4.10 4.55
N ASP A 279 -23.06 3.95 4.24
CA ASP A 279 -23.73 4.73 3.19
C ASP A 279 -24.04 6.15 3.73
N PRO A 280 -23.50 7.22 3.13
CA PRO A 280 -23.74 8.60 3.55
C PRO A 280 -25.20 9.02 3.52
N LYS A 281 -26.02 8.37 2.70
CA LYS A 281 -27.44 8.72 2.55
C LYS A 281 -28.33 8.10 3.62
N THR A 282 -27.99 6.90 4.08
CA THR A 282 -28.81 6.16 5.05
C THR A 282 -28.18 6.15 6.45
N GLY A 283 -26.86 6.33 6.54
CA GLY A 283 -26.11 6.21 7.79
C GLY A 283 -25.95 4.78 8.30
N TYR A 284 -26.40 3.79 7.55
CA TYR A 284 -26.22 2.38 7.85
C TYR A 284 -25.09 1.75 7.03
N PRO A 285 -24.57 0.58 7.44
CA PRO A 285 -23.70 -0.21 6.60
C PRO A 285 -24.30 -0.39 5.19
N CYS A 286 -23.47 -0.17 4.16
CA CYS A 286 -23.92 -0.20 2.77
C CYS A 286 -24.26 -1.63 2.32
N GLU A 287 -25.44 -1.83 1.77
CA GLU A 287 -25.90 -3.09 1.17
C GLU A 287 -25.78 -3.00 -0.35
N SER A 288 -24.57 -3.11 -0.89
CA SER A 288 -24.28 -3.00 -2.32
C SER A 288 -24.27 -4.33 -3.07
N GLY A 289 -24.52 -5.45 -2.37
CA GLY A 289 -24.40 -6.81 -2.92
C GLY A 289 -22.94 -7.28 -3.02
N LEU A 290 -22.02 -6.57 -2.36
CA LEU A 290 -20.58 -6.85 -2.36
C LEU A 290 -20.09 -7.25 -0.97
N VAL A 291 -19.13 -8.17 -0.93
CA VAL A 291 -18.36 -8.53 0.26
C VAL A 291 -17.04 -7.77 0.31
N ALA A 292 -16.40 -7.57 -0.82
CA ALA A 292 -15.14 -6.85 -0.91
C ALA A 292 -14.95 -6.21 -2.28
N VAL A 293 -14.18 -5.11 -2.30
CA VAL A 293 -13.65 -4.49 -3.52
C VAL A 293 -12.15 -4.31 -3.34
N THR A 294 -11.37 -4.86 -4.26
CA THR A 294 -9.92 -4.64 -4.33
C THR A 294 -9.59 -3.78 -5.54
N ILE A 295 -8.81 -2.73 -5.33
CA ILE A 295 -8.33 -1.82 -6.38
C ILE A 295 -6.82 -1.99 -6.55
N VAL A 296 -6.38 -2.10 -7.80
CA VAL A 296 -4.97 -1.99 -8.20
C VAL A 296 -4.78 -0.65 -8.91
N SER A 297 -3.85 0.15 -8.44
CA SER A 297 -3.63 1.51 -8.93
C SER A 297 -2.16 1.95 -8.84
N PRO A 298 -1.69 2.88 -9.69
CA PRO A 298 -0.33 3.42 -9.59
C PRO A 298 -0.09 4.22 -8.30
N ARG A 299 -1.11 4.89 -7.79
CA ARG A 299 -1.09 5.66 -6.54
C ARG A 299 -1.96 4.96 -5.50
N SER A 300 -1.45 4.83 -4.28
CA SER A 300 -2.19 4.17 -3.22
C SER A 300 -3.38 4.98 -2.71
N VAL A 301 -3.29 6.31 -2.76
CA VAL A 301 -4.41 7.21 -2.41
C VAL A 301 -5.63 6.96 -3.31
N ASP A 302 -5.42 6.72 -4.60
CA ASP A 302 -6.50 6.37 -5.54
C ASP A 302 -7.12 5.02 -5.17
N GLY A 303 -6.28 4.02 -4.85
CA GLY A 303 -6.73 2.70 -4.40
C GLY A 303 -7.59 2.75 -3.14
N ASP A 304 -7.18 3.54 -2.14
CA ASP A 304 -7.90 3.69 -0.86
C ASP A 304 -9.28 4.34 -1.07
N ALA A 305 -9.33 5.48 -1.79
CA ALA A 305 -10.59 6.17 -2.07
C ALA A 305 -11.52 5.35 -2.98
N LEU A 306 -10.98 4.73 -4.05
CA LEU A 306 -11.77 3.98 -5.02
C LEU A 306 -12.29 2.66 -4.47
N SER A 307 -11.57 1.95 -3.59
CA SER A 307 -12.07 0.72 -3.00
C SER A 307 -13.35 0.96 -2.20
N THR A 308 -13.39 2.05 -1.43
CA THR A 308 -14.58 2.49 -0.70
C THR A 308 -15.66 3.02 -1.65
N SER A 309 -15.29 3.88 -2.61
CA SER A 309 -16.23 4.45 -3.60
C SER A 309 -16.95 3.38 -4.40
N CYS A 310 -16.19 2.42 -4.96
CA CYS A 310 -16.75 1.34 -5.77
C CYS A 310 -17.61 0.38 -4.95
N PHE A 311 -17.25 0.14 -3.68
CA PHE A 311 -18.09 -0.63 -2.77
C PHE A 311 -19.45 0.07 -2.57
N LEU A 312 -19.45 1.38 -2.32
CA LEU A 312 -20.68 2.17 -2.10
C LEU A 312 -21.55 2.31 -3.37
N LEU A 313 -20.91 2.38 -4.53
CA LEU A 313 -21.61 2.44 -5.82
C LEU A 313 -22.24 1.11 -6.26
N GLY A 314 -21.74 -0.01 -5.71
CA GLY A 314 -22.08 -1.36 -6.16
C GLY A 314 -21.36 -1.76 -7.44
N PRO A 315 -21.47 -3.04 -7.86
CA PRO A 315 -20.63 -3.61 -8.92
C PRO A 315 -20.81 -2.92 -10.27
N GLU A 316 -22.03 -2.67 -10.72
CA GLU A 316 -22.30 -2.11 -12.04
C GLU A 316 -21.69 -0.70 -12.21
N LYS A 317 -21.98 0.22 -11.28
CA LYS A 317 -21.47 1.59 -11.34
C LYS A 317 -20.00 1.68 -10.97
N GLY A 318 -19.55 0.84 -10.05
CA GLY A 318 -18.13 0.76 -9.65
C GLY A 318 -17.26 0.32 -10.81
N ILE A 319 -17.62 -0.73 -11.53
CA ILE A 319 -16.92 -1.20 -12.73
C ILE A 319 -16.92 -0.09 -13.80
N ALA A 320 -18.09 0.51 -14.11
CA ALA A 320 -18.17 1.58 -15.09
C ALA A 320 -17.29 2.81 -14.74
N LEU A 321 -17.16 3.14 -13.44
CA LEU A 321 -16.26 4.19 -12.99
C LEU A 321 -14.80 3.82 -13.29
N LEU A 322 -14.37 2.61 -12.94
CA LEU A 322 -12.98 2.17 -13.14
C LEU A 322 -12.63 2.03 -14.62
N ASP A 323 -13.54 1.54 -15.45
CA ASP A 323 -13.36 1.40 -16.91
C ASP A 323 -13.15 2.77 -17.59
N SER A 324 -13.56 3.87 -16.95
CA SER A 324 -13.26 5.24 -17.39
C SER A 324 -11.89 5.76 -16.98
N MET A 325 -11.12 5.00 -16.18
CA MET A 325 -9.85 5.42 -15.58
C MET A 325 -8.70 4.55 -16.10
N GLU A 326 -7.67 5.17 -16.69
CA GLU A 326 -6.51 4.46 -17.24
C GLU A 326 -5.58 3.93 -16.14
N GLY A 327 -5.17 2.67 -16.25
CA GLY A 327 -4.18 2.04 -15.36
C GLY A 327 -4.70 1.70 -13.97
N ILE A 328 -6.00 1.74 -13.75
CA ILE A 328 -6.67 1.35 -12.51
C ILE A 328 -7.55 0.12 -12.78
N TYR A 329 -7.46 -0.88 -11.91
CA TYR A 329 -8.13 -2.16 -12.07
C TYR A 329 -8.89 -2.53 -10.80
N GLY A 330 -10.08 -3.12 -10.96
CA GLY A 330 -10.96 -3.50 -9.85
C GLY A 330 -11.38 -4.96 -9.86
N TYR A 331 -11.45 -5.53 -8.66
CA TYR A 331 -11.91 -6.88 -8.36
C TYR A 331 -13.03 -6.78 -7.33
N PHE A 332 -14.22 -7.23 -7.69
CA PHE A 332 -15.43 -7.11 -6.89
C PHE A 332 -15.90 -8.50 -6.49
N VAL A 333 -15.89 -8.79 -5.21
CA VAL A 333 -16.40 -10.04 -4.66
C VAL A 333 -17.84 -9.81 -4.23
N THR A 334 -18.79 -10.55 -4.84
CA THR A 334 -20.21 -10.48 -4.53
C THR A 334 -20.56 -11.26 -3.26
N GLU A 335 -21.79 -11.10 -2.75
CA GLU A 335 -22.33 -11.89 -1.63
C GLU A 335 -22.41 -13.39 -1.95
N ASP A 336 -22.53 -13.77 -3.23
CA ASP A 336 -22.48 -15.15 -3.71
C ASP A 336 -21.04 -15.66 -3.90
N TYR A 337 -20.03 -14.82 -3.59
CA TYR A 337 -18.60 -15.09 -3.77
C TYR A 337 -18.15 -15.22 -5.23
N ASP A 338 -18.95 -14.71 -6.17
CA ASP A 338 -18.49 -14.52 -7.53
C ASP A 338 -17.53 -13.31 -7.61
N VAL A 339 -16.54 -13.38 -8.49
CA VAL A 339 -15.58 -12.30 -8.70
C VAL A 339 -15.83 -11.63 -10.03
N LEU A 340 -16.20 -10.33 -9.99
CA LEU A 340 -16.37 -9.50 -11.17
C LEU A 340 -15.15 -8.60 -11.36
N PHE A 341 -14.85 -8.23 -12.60
CA PHE A 341 -13.63 -7.52 -12.98
C PHE A 341 -13.96 -6.24 -13.74
N SER A 342 -13.17 -5.18 -13.52
CA SER A 342 -13.12 -4.06 -14.46
C SER A 342 -12.30 -4.43 -15.70
N GLU A 343 -12.37 -3.63 -16.78
CA GLU A 343 -11.65 -3.88 -18.03
C GLU A 343 -10.13 -4.07 -17.77
N GLY A 344 -9.57 -5.15 -18.29
CA GLY A 344 -8.14 -5.47 -18.20
C GLY A 344 -7.65 -6.03 -16.85
N ALA A 345 -8.49 -6.07 -15.80
CA ALA A 345 -8.10 -6.54 -14.47
C ALA A 345 -7.67 -8.03 -14.45
N GLU A 346 -8.29 -8.88 -15.27
CA GLU A 346 -7.96 -10.30 -15.36
C GLU A 346 -6.49 -10.57 -15.73
N ALA A 347 -5.85 -9.66 -16.48
CA ALA A 347 -4.47 -9.83 -16.94
C ALA A 347 -3.43 -9.88 -15.79
N LEU A 348 -3.75 -9.30 -14.63
CA LEU A 348 -2.88 -9.26 -13.46
C LEU A 348 -3.06 -10.47 -12.54
N VAL A 349 -4.12 -11.26 -12.75
CA VAL A 349 -4.49 -12.37 -11.87
C VAL A 349 -3.64 -13.60 -12.14
N LYS A 350 -3.25 -14.28 -11.05
CA LYS A 350 -2.61 -15.62 -11.06
C LYS A 350 -3.33 -16.53 -10.06
N ASP A 351 -3.44 -17.79 -10.44
CA ASP A 351 -3.91 -18.89 -9.57
C ASP A 351 -5.22 -18.56 -8.84
N MET A 352 -6.20 -17.98 -9.56
CA MET A 352 -7.50 -17.68 -8.97
C MET A 352 -8.32 -18.95 -8.81
N GLU A 353 -8.75 -19.19 -7.57
CA GLU A 353 -9.80 -20.14 -7.22
C GLU A 353 -11.06 -19.31 -6.87
N GLY A 354 -12.23 -19.95 -6.73
CA GLY A 354 -13.43 -19.21 -6.28
C GLY A 354 -13.21 -18.55 -4.91
N ALA A 355 -13.80 -17.38 -4.67
CA ALA A 355 -13.68 -16.67 -3.40
C ALA A 355 -14.47 -17.33 -2.25
N SER A 356 -15.23 -18.39 -2.54
CA SER A 356 -16.04 -19.16 -1.58
C SER A 356 -15.23 -20.08 -0.69
#